data_acbbee2c82c086d8707fafef9fcc172d
#
_entry.id   acbbee2c82c086d8707fafef9fcc172d
#
_cell.length_a   1.000
_cell.length_b   1.000
_cell.length_c   1.000
_cell.angle_alpha   90.00
_cell.angle_beta   90.00
_cell.angle_gamma   90.00
#
_symmetry.space_group_name_H-M   'P 1'
#
loop_
_entity.id
_entity.type
_entity.pdbx_description
1 polymer ?
#
loop_
_entity_poly.entity_id
_entity_poly.type
_entity_poly.pdbx_seq_one_letter_code
_entity_poly.pdbx_strand_id
1 'polypeptide(L)'
;MIRHRSLLLAAGLIVVAFAPAWSQQNAIAADKGPCATPDSVVFRGNQRISEQMLRGDAGISPGVALSTGVLQRAIKNLFATGQFDDIQTSCTVGANGKAILAFDLKERPVLRDVDVAGPDRVSINSVRDRVDILVGRPVDPNQVARSVARIDSLYEAEGYPLATVRVDTAVVDGQLKLTFRVNEGSRLAVSGIDVQGNKALKDKTVVAAMQTKPEGFWFWRKGEYDADKLAGDVTERIPQIYGQNGFIDMQVLRDTLIVDRARGKALVDIDVAEGPQYRVGEFEVVGAKVFSGDQIAQFYPFGEHTKTLTQTVTGVFSRHDNGKEIFDKSKWDDATQKVQEAYANEGYIYAQVRPVIERVRVGKDSVPTVNLRWEIDERTPAIVNRVEIMGNDITAENCVRDQIIVVPGMVFNRDYLIRSYQSIANLGFFETPLPAPETRPNEKGDVDIIFHLKEKRTGNVNFGASVGQGVGVGGFIGFEQPNLFGMCKKGSLQWQFGQYINDFNLAYTDPNIRESRISGTINAYDSQSRYIIANIGRSKRVGGQLQFGLPVPSSRYTRLFLSYGGERVSYGGTGLVSTISCNNCFRSSVGATLTRDTRTDLPFPSSGTTQSI
;
A
#
# COMPACT_ATOMS: atom_id res chain seq x y z
N MET A 1 57.00 -22.91 22.63
CA MET A 1 57.17 -24.22 23.28
C MET A 1 55.81 -24.82 23.54
N ILE A 2 55.50 -25.90 22.79
CA ILE A 2 54.84 -27.13 23.26
C ILE A 2 53.31 -27.02 23.36
N ARG A 3 52.47 -27.86 22.81
CA ARG A 3 52.49 -29.10 22.02
C ARG A 3 51.12 -29.32 21.43
N HIS A 4 51.06 -29.56 20.13
CA HIS A 4 49.89 -30.15 19.46
C HIS A 4 49.58 -31.53 20.03
N ARG A 5 48.34 -31.83 20.31
CA ARG A 5 47.81 -33.18 20.35
C ARG A 5 46.63 -33.30 19.39
N SER A 6 46.98 -33.86 18.25
CA SER A 6 46.05 -34.36 17.26
C SER A 6 45.36 -35.60 17.81
N LEU A 7 44.03 -35.55 17.93
CA LEU A 7 43.17 -36.72 18.14
C LEU A 7 42.58 -37.09 16.77
N LEU A 8 43.18 -38.10 16.17
CA LEU A 8 42.67 -38.84 15.02
C LEU A 8 41.47 -39.68 15.54
N LEU A 9 40.26 -39.28 15.24
CA LEU A 9 39.07 -40.10 15.31
C LEU A 9 38.91 -40.82 13.97
N ALA A 10 39.23 -42.11 13.98
CA ALA A 10 38.96 -43.03 12.90
C ALA A 10 37.43 -43.17 12.74
N ALA A 11 36.87 -42.53 11.71
CA ALA A 11 35.53 -42.80 11.27
C ALA A 11 35.54 -44.12 10.47
N GLY A 12 35.12 -45.20 11.12
CA GLY A 12 34.84 -46.46 10.44
C GLY A 12 33.66 -46.25 9.47
N LEU A 13 33.94 -46.31 8.18
CA LEU A 13 32.97 -46.40 7.11
C LEU A 13 32.30 -47.78 7.19
N ILE A 14 31.15 -47.86 7.88
CA ILE A 14 30.24 -49.00 7.69
C ILE A 14 29.53 -48.77 6.35
N VAL A 15 30.10 -49.39 5.32
CA VAL A 15 29.40 -49.58 4.03
C VAL A 15 28.30 -50.60 4.28
N VAL A 16 27.13 -50.12 4.66
CA VAL A 16 25.91 -50.89 4.55
C VAL A 16 25.58 -50.98 3.05
N ALA A 17 25.96 -52.11 2.48
CA ALA A 17 25.53 -52.50 1.15
C ALA A 17 23.98 -52.65 1.21
N PHE A 18 23.28 -51.58 0.88
CA PHE A 18 21.86 -51.71 0.46
C PHE A 18 21.89 -52.45 -0.87
N ALA A 19 21.76 -53.76 -0.79
CA ALA A 19 21.27 -54.52 -1.91
C ALA A 19 19.87 -53.97 -2.25
N PRO A 20 19.62 -53.47 -3.46
CA PRO A 20 18.26 -53.20 -3.86
C PRO A 20 17.51 -54.54 -3.82
N ALA A 21 16.58 -54.67 -2.89
CA ALA A 21 15.55 -55.71 -2.98
C ALA A 21 14.78 -55.39 -4.28
N TRP A 22 15.24 -55.97 -5.35
CA TRP A 22 14.44 -56.06 -6.56
C TRP A 22 13.27 -56.93 -6.15
N SER A 23 12.14 -56.32 -5.81
CA SER A 23 10.86 -56.97 -5.94
C SER A 23 10.78 -57.41 -7.39
N GLN A 24 11.00 -58.66 -7.61
CA GLN A 24 10.56 -59.31 -8.82
C GLN A 24 9.04 -59.22 -8.84
N GLN A 25 8.51 -58.05 -9.19
CA GLN A 25 7.24 -58.00 -9.90
C GLN A 25 7.47 -58.84 -11.13
N ASN A 26 6.68 -59.92 -11.26
CA ASN A 26 6.59 -60.70 -12.49
C ASN A 26 6.34 -59.75 -13.65
N ALA A 27 7.40 -59.19 -14.21
CA ALA A 27 7.37 -58.53 -15.48
C ALA A 27 6.97 -59.65 -16.44
N ILE A 28 5.75 -59.60 -16.92
CA ILE A 28 5.33 -60.37 -18.07
C ILE A 28 6.37 -59.99 -19.12
N ALA A 29 7.24 -60.94 -19.43
CA ALA A 29 8.29 -60.71 -20.38
C ALA A 29 7.62 -60.57 -21.76
N ALA A 30 7.23 -59.36 -22.09
CA ALA A 30 6.65 -59.00 -23.39
C ALA A 30 7.60 -59.34 -24.54
N ASP A 31 8.90 -59.49 -24.23
CA ASP A 31 9.94 -59.73 -25.23
C ASP A 31 10.00 -61.19 -25.76
N LYS A 32 9.29 -62.13 -25.14
CA LYS A 32 9.31 -63.57 -25.58
C LYS A 32 7.96 -64.28 -25.43
N GLY A 33 6.88 -63.59 -25.19
CA GLY A 33 5.53 -64.16 -25.04
C GLY A 33 4.68 -64.02 -26.30
N PRO A 34 3.50 -64.62 -26.33
CA PRO A 34 2.58 -64.53 -27.50
C PRO A 34 2.13 -63.08 -27.81
N CYS A 35 2.35 -62.14 -26.91
CA CYS A 35 2.09 -60.72 -27.11
C CYS A 35 3.32 -59.86 -27.43
N ALA A 36 4.44 -60.47 -27.76
CA ALA A 36 5.61 -59.72 -28.27
C ALA A 36 5.29 -58.97 -29.58
N THR A 37 4.35 -59.48 -30.37
CA THR A 37 3.80 -58.81 -31.56
C THR A 37 2.28 -59.02 -31.59
N PRO A 38 1.47 -58.17 -30.96
CA PRO A 38 0.02 -58.36 -30.91
C PRO A 38 -0.61 -58.15 -32.28
N ASP A 39 -1.45 -59.08 -32.69
CA ASP A 39 -2.21 -59.01 -33.96
C ASP A 39 -3.29 -57.92 -33.91
N SER A 40 -3.79 -57.65 -32.73
CA SER A 40 -4.75 -56.57 -32.52
C SER A 40 -4.56 -55.87 -31.15
N VAL A 41 -4.86 -54.57 -31.12
CA VAL A 41 -4.89 -53.74 -29.90
C VAL A 41 -6.34 -53.27 -29.71
N VAL A 42 -6.91 -53.56 -28.55
CA VAL A 42 -8.30 -53.27 -28.24
C VAL A 42 -8.33 -52.39 -26.98
N PHE A 43 -9.15 -51.35 -27.03
CA PHE A 43 -9.43 -50.51 -25.88
C PHE A 43 -10.84 -50.80 -25.35
N ARG A 44 -10.96 -51.00 -24.04
CA ARG A 44 -12.24 -51.28 -23.38
C ARG A 44 -12.49 -50.28 -22.27
N GLY A 45 -13.76 -49.95 -22.04
CA GLY A 45 -14.15 -49.02 -20.99
C GLY A 45 -14.09 -47.55 -21.42
N ASN A 46 -13.70 -47.25 -22.66
CA ASN A 46 -13.78 -45.91 -23.23
C ASN A 46 -15.23 -45.59 -23.62
N GLN A 47 -15.80 -44.55 -22.99
CA GLN A 47 -17.18 -44.10 -23.28
C GLN A 47 -17.20 -42.78 -24.04
N ARG A 48 -16.26 -41.91 -23.77
CA ARG A 48 -16.18 -40.55 -24.33
C ARG A 48 -15.08 -40.38 -25.37
N ILE A 49 -14.01 -41.15 -25.24
CA ILE A 49 -12.82 -40.99 -26.06
C ILE A 49 -12.87 -42.04 -27.19
N SER A 50 -12.68 -41.59 -28.42
CA SER A 50 -12.68 -42.50 -29.57
C SER A 50 -11.46 -43.44 -29.56
N GLU A 51 -11.63 -44.67 -30.02
CA GLU A 51 -10.54 -45.65 -30.10
C GLU A 51 -9.37 -45.13 -30.96
N GLN A 52 -9.69 -44.36 -32.01
CA GLN A 52 -8.68 -43.78 -32.89
C GLN A 52 -7.76 -42.78 -32.14
N MET A 53 -8.33 -41.95 -31.25
CA MET A 53 -7.56 -41.02 -30.40
C MET A 53 -6.70 -41.81 -29.41
N LEU A 54 -7.28 -42.85 -28.77
CA LEU A 54 -6.54 -43.69 -27.81
C LEU A 54 -5.35 -44.40 -28.46
N ARG A 55 -5.49 -44.87 -29.70
CA ARG A 55 -4.39 -45.47 -30.48
C ARG A 55 -3.28 -44.45 -30.73
N GLY A 56 -3.65 -43.21 -31.08
CA GLY A 56 -2.70 -42.14 -31.28
C GLY A 56 -1.93 -41.81 -30.02
N ASP A 57 -2.64 -41.63 -28.89
CA ASP A 57 -2.06 -41.29 -27.59
C ASP A 57 -1.19 -42.42 -27.03
N ALA A 58 -1.63 -43.66 -27.14
CA ALA A 58 -0.85 -44.83 -26.73
C ALA A 58 0.40 -45.06 -27.60
N GLY A 59 0.38 -44.63 -28.86
CA GLY A 59 1.48 -44.82 -29.80
C GLY A 59 1.79 -46.29 -30.09
N ILE A 60 0.77 -47.19 -30.01
CA ILE A 60 0.90 -48.62 -30.27
C ILE A 60 0.04 -49.01 -31.47
N SER A 61 0.66 -49.72 -32.42
CA SER A 61 -0.01 -50.24 -33.59
C SER A 61 0.04 -51.77 -33.62
N PRO A 62 -1.02 -52.44 -34.15
CA PRO A 62 -1.00 -53.90 -34.34
C PRO A 62 0.16 -54.34 -35.22
N GLY A 63 0.74 -55.52 -34.94
CA GLY A 63 1.84 -56.09 -35.69
C GLY A 63 3.22 -55.52 -35.43
N VAL A 64 3.35 -54.55 -34.51
CA VAL A 64 4.63 -53.95 -34.09
C VAL A 64 5.17 -54.67 -32.85
N ALA A 65 6.48 -54.95 -32.83
CA ALA A 65 7.11 -55.58 -31.68
C ALA A 65 7.00 -54.70 -30.43
N LEU A 66 6.44 -55.28 -29.36
CA LEU A 66 6.26 -54.60 -28.05
C LEU A 66 7.33 -55.05 -27.09
N SER A 67 8.11 -54.09 -26.61
CA SER A 67 8.92 -54.27 -25.41
C SER A 67 8.16 -53.77 -24.18
N THR A 68 8.56 -54.23 -22.99
CA THR A 68 8.01 -53.75 -21.72
C THR A 68 8.12 -52.21 -21.62
N GLY A 69 9.20 -51.61 -22.16
CA GLY A 69 9.40 -50.16 -22.18
C GLY A 69 8.43 -49.40 -23.10
N VAL A 70 8.02 -50.03 -24.23
CA VAL A 70 7.02 -49.44 -25.13
C VAL A 70 5.65 -49.47 -24.48
N LEU A 71 5.28 -50.57 -23.82
CA LEU A 71 4.01 -50.69 -23.10
C LEU A 71 3.91 -49.71 -21.93
N GLN A 72 4.98 -49.59 -21.13
CA GLN A 72 5.03 -48.64 -20.05
C GLN A 72 4.90 -47.19 -20.55
N ARG A 73 5.53 -46.87 -21.67
CA ARG A 73 5.44 -45.56 -22.29
C ARG A 73 4.02 -45.26 -22.78
N ALA A 74 3.35 -46.22 -23.38
CA ALA A 74 1.96 -46.12 -23.82
C ALA A 74 1.01 -45.85 -22.64
N ILE A 75 1.16 -46.63 -21.57
CA ILE A 75 0.38 -46.40 -20.32
C ILE A 75 0.66 -44.99 -19.77
N LYS A 76 1.93 -44.58 -19.69
CA LYS A 76 2.30 -43.26 -19.23
C LYS A 76 1.73 -42.15 -20.12
N ASN A 77 1.74 -42.31 -21.43
CA ASN A 77 1.18 -41.34 -22.35
C ASN A 77 -0.34 -41.20 -22.16
N LEU A 78 -1.04 -42.32 -22.04
CA LEU A 78 -2.48 -42.32 -21.77
C LEU A 78 -2.82 -41.68 -20.44
N PHE A 79 -2.04 -41.95 -19.34
CA PHE A 79 -2.20 -41.27 -18.07
C PHE A 79 -1.90 -39.77 -18.15
N ALA A 80 -0.93 -39.39 -18.98
CA ALA A 80 -0.55 -37.99 -19.17
C ALA A 80 -1.66 -37.14 -19.79
N THR A 81 -2.62 -37.77 -20.51
CA THR A 81 -3.82 -37.06 -21.00
C THR A 81 -4.76 -36.60 -19.89
N GLY A 82 -4.59 -37.11 -18.65
CA GLY A 82 -5.43 -36.79 -17.51
C GLY A 82 -6.85 -37.37 -17.57
N GLN A 83 -7.17 -38.18 -18.59
CA GLN A 83 -8.52 -38.67 -18.86
C GLN A 83 -8.90 -39.92 -18.07
N PHE A 84 -7.93 -40.63 -17.49
CA PHE A 84 -8.12 -41.95 -16.89
C PHE A 84 -7.79 -41.98 -15.42
N ASP A 85 -8.59 -42.73 -14.63
CA ASP A 85 -8.34 -43.06 -13.23
C ASP A 85 -7.47 -44.31 -13.11
N ASP A 86 -7.71 -45.28 -13.96
CA ASP A 86 -6.97 -46.54 -13.99
C ASP A 86 -6.79 -47.04 -15.42
N ILE A 87 -5.67 -47.67 -15.68
CA ILE A 87 -5.32 -48.28 -16.97
C ILE A 87 -4.68 -49.63 -16.68
N GLN A 88 -5.40 -50.70 -16.99
CA GLN A 88 -4.88 -52.05 -16.88
C GLN A 88 -4.64 -52.61 -18.26
N THR A 89 -3.62 -53.43 -18.40
CA THR A 89 -3.31 -54.07 -19.69
C THR A 89 -3.34 -55.58 -19.52
N SER A 90 -4.01 -56.24 -20.41
CA SER A 90 -4.09 -57.70 -20.45
C SER A 90 -3.77 -58.23 -21.86
N CYS A 91 -3.16 -59.35 -21.87
CA CYS A 91 -2.85 -60.07 -23.12
C CYS A 91 -3.60 -61.40 -23.16
N THR A 92 -4.36 -61.61 -24.20
CA THR A 92 -5.09 -62.87 -24.42
C THR A 92 -4.79 -63.45 -25.81
N VAL A 93 -4.64 -64.77 -25.87
CA VAL A 93 -4.51 -65.47 -27.17
C VAL A 93 -5.84 -66.10 -27.49
N GLY A 94 -6.42 -65.71 -28.63
CA GLY A 94 -7.69 -66.23 -29.09
C GLY A 94 -7.58 -67.68 -29.58
N ALA A 95 -8.73 -68.35 -29.73
CA ALA A 95 -8.81 -69.74 -30.20
C ALA A 95 -8.20 -69.96 -31.63
N ASN A 96 -8.03 -68.89 -32.38
CA ASN A 96 -7.40 -68.86 -33.71
C ASN A 96 -5.89 -68.56 -33.66
N GLY A 97 -5.26 -68.58 -32.47
CA GLY A 97 -3.83 -68.32 -32.26
C GLY A 97 -3.41 -66.81 -32.33
N LYS A 98 -4.36 -65.91 -32.55
CA LYS A 98 -4.06 -64.47 -32.61
C LYS A 98 -3.93 -63.85 -31.25
N ALA A 99 -2.86 -63.03 -31.02
CA ALA A 99 -2.62 -62.32 -29.79
C ALA A 99 -3.36 -60.98 -29.76
N ILE A 100 -4.14 -60.74 -28.71
CA ILE A 100 -4.91 -59.53 -28.48
C ILE A 100 -4.36 -58.83 -27.26
N LEU A 101 -3.84 -57.63 -27.44
CA LEU A 101 -3.49 -56.71 -26.32
C LEU A 101 -4.71 -55.86 -26.01
N ALA A 102 -5.25 -55.99 -24.81
CA ALA A 102 -6.36 -55.16 -24.36
C ALA A 102 -5.89 -54.14 -23.32
N PHE A 103 -6.34 -52.90 -23.48
CA PHE A 103 -6.26 -51.86 -22.51
C PHE A 103 -7.63 -51.68 -21.88
N ASP A 104 -7.76 -52.06 -20.61
CA ASP A 104 -8.97 -51.87 -19.83
C ASP A 104 -8.86 -50.52 -19.14
N LEU A 105 -9.65 -49.55 -19.60
CA LEU A 105 -9.58 -48.15 -19.23
C LEU A 105 -10.73 -47.78 -18.28
N LYS A 106 -10.43 -47.05 -17.24
CA LYS A 106 -11.44 -46.41 -16.40
C LYS A 106 -11.36 -44.89 -16.59
N GLU A 107 -12.30 -44.34 -17.35
CA GLU A 107 -12.35 -42.91 -17.60
C GLU A 107 -12.67 -42.14 -16.31
N ARG A 108 -12.00 -41.01 -16.12
CA ARG A 108 -12.34 -40.08 -15.04
C ARG A 108 -13.69 -39.43 -15.31
N PRO A 109 -14.53 -39.28 -14.29
CA PRO A 109 -15.78 -38.57 -14.44
C PRO A 109 -15.52 -37.11 -14.78
N VAL A 110 -16.34 -36.54 -15.65
CA VAL A 110 -16.30 -35.14 -16.04
C VAL A 110 -16.98 -34.31 -14.96
N LEU A 111 -16.39 -33.18 -14.66
CA LEU A 111 -16.96 -32.21 -13.71
C LEU A 111 -18.20 -31.55 -14.34
N ARG A 112 -19.35 -31.70 -13.68
CA ARG A 112 -20.61 -31.03 -14.05
C ARG A 112 -20.71 -29.65 -13.42
N ASP A 113 -20.34 -29.57 -12.13
CA ASP A 113 -20.55 -28.36 -11.32
C ASP A 113 -19.59 -28.30 -10.15
N VAL A 114 -19.22 -27.07 -9.77
CA VAL A 114 -18.42 -26.78 -8.57
C VAL A 114 -19.21 -25.83 -7.69
N ASP A 115 -19.45 -26.27 -6.48
CA ASP A 115 -20.18 -25.48 -5.48
C ASP A 115 -19.30 -25.20 -4.27
N VAL A 116 -19.62 -24.11 -3.56
CA VAL A 116 -18.99 -23.72 -2.30
C VAL A 116 -20.08 -23.54 -1.27
N ALA A 117 -19.96 -24.22 -0.15
CA ALA A 117 -20.91 -24.19 0.95
C ALA A 117 -20.22 -23.91 2.28
N GLY A 118 -20.87 -23.17 3.16
CA GLY A 118 -20.40 -22.90 4.52
C GLY A 118 -19.75 -21.55 4.79
N PRO A 119 -19.25 -20.77 3.79
CA PRO A 119 -18.81 -19.41 4.06
C PRO A 119 -19.95 -18.54 4.60
N ASP A 120 -19.69 -17.86 5.72
CA ASP A 120 -20.63 -16.93 6.37
C ASP A 120 -19.95 -15.57 6.65
N ARG A 121 -18.66 -15.59 6.97
CA ARG A 121 -17.84 -14.40 7.29
C ARG A 121 -17.02 -13.92 6.12
N VAL A 122 -16.44 -14.86 5.39
CA VAL A 122 -15.70 -14.57 4.15
C VAL A 122 -16.66 -14.65 2.97
N SER A 123 -16.53 -13.74 2.02
CA SER A 123 -17.38 -13.71 0.83
C SER A 123 -17.29 -15.03 0.06
N ILE A 124 -18.43 -15.62 -0.27
CA ILE A 124 -18.49 -16.85 -1.09
C ILE A 124 -17.80 -16.67 -2.45
N ASN A 125 -17.84 -15.46 -3.01
CA ASN A 125 -17.17 -15.13 -4.27
C ASN A 125 -15.64 -15.17 -4.10
N SER A 126 -15.11 -14.62 -3.00
CA SER A 126 -13.68 -14.68 -2.70
C SER A 126 -13.18 -16.11 -2.55
N VAL A 127 -13.99 -17.00 -1.96
CA VAL A 127 -13.66 -18.43 -1.86
C VAL A 127 -13.74 -19.09 -3.23
N ARG A 128 -14.79 -18.80 -4.02
CA ARG A 128 -14.96 -19.35 -5.36
C ARG A 128 -13.82 -18.98 -6.31
N ASP A 129 -13.30 -17.75 -6.21
CA ASP A 129 -12.17 -17.26 -7.01
C ASP A 129 -10.85 -18.03 -6.72
N ARG A 130 -10.78 -18.75 -5.62
CA ARG A 130 -9.63 -19.60 -5.26
C ARG A 130 -9.73 -21.01 -5.84
N VAL A 131 -10.89 -21.39 -6.36
CA VAL A 131 -11.12 -22.69 -6.98
C VAL A 131 -10.81 -22.62 -8.46
N ASP A 132 -9.66 -23.19 -8.84
CA ASP A 132 -9.16 -23.19 -10.22
C ASP A 132 -9.46 -24.56 -10.89
N ILE A 133 -10.74 -24.89 -11.01
CA ILE A 133 -11.20 -26.14 -11.61
C ILE A 133 -12.24 -25.83 -12.69
N LEU A 134 -11.98 -26.30 -13.91
CA LEU A 134 -12.83 -26.03 -15.06
C LEU A 134 -13.96 -27.08 -15.18
N VAL A 135 -15.19 -26.58 -15.21
CA VAL A 135 -16.38 -27.41 -15.52
C VAL A 135 -16.27 -27.94 -16.93
N GLY A 136 -16.76 -29.16 -17.14
CA GLY A 136 -16.71 -29.84 -18.43
C GLY A 136 -15.41 -30.61 -18.72
N ARG A 137 -14.49 -30.67 -17.78
CA ARG A 137 -13.23 -31.43 -17.88
C ARG A 137 -13.14 -32.53 -16.81
N PRO A 138 -12.33 -33.58 -17.03
CA PRO A 138 -12.01 -34.55 -16.00
C PRO A 138 -11.34 -33.90 -14.79
N VAL A 139 -11.69 -34.34 -13.60
CA VAL A 139 -11.16 -33.75 -12.35
C VAL A 139 -9.77 -34.29 -12.06
N ASP A 140 -8.81 -33.39 -11.93
CA ASP A 140 -7.48 -33.72 -11.43
C ASP A 140 -7.43 -33.54 -9.90
N PRO A 141 -7.15 -34.61 -9.14
CA PRO A 141 -7.03 -34.55 -7.67
C PRO A 141 -6.00 -33.50 -7.18
N ASN A 142 -4.94 -33.25 -7.96
CA ASN A 142 -3.94 -32.26 -7.62
C ASN A 142 -4.50 -30.82 -7.75
N GLN A 143 -5.40 -30.55 -8.70
CA GLN A 143 -6.08 -29.25 -8.80
C GLN A 143 -7.04 -29.04 -7.63
N VAL A 144 -7.73 -30.10 -7.20
CA VAL A 144 -8.58 -30.06 -6.01
C VAL A 144 -7.75 -29.71 -4.77
N ALA A 145 -6.63 -30.42 -4.56
CA ALA A 145 -5.74 -30.18 -3.43
C ALA A 145 -5.16 -28.76 -3.44
N ARG A 146 -4.75 -28.24 -4.61
CA ARG A 146 -4.28 -26.85 -4.75
C ARG A 146 -5.39 -25.84 -4.44
N SER A 147 -6.62 -26.11 -4.86
CA SER A 147 -7.76 -25.24 -4.54
C SER A 147 -8.04 -25.22 -3.04
N VAL A 148 -7.99 -26.36 -2.37
CA VAL A 148 -8.11 -26.45 -0.91
C VAL A 148 -7.03 -25.60 -0.25
N ALA A 149 -5.76 -25.77 -0.62
CA ALA A 149 -4.66 -25.01 -0.04
C ALA A 149 -4.79 -23.49 -0.25
N ARG A 150 -5.32 -23.07 -1.42
CA ARG A 150 -5.58 -21.64 -1.69
C ARG A 150 -6.74 -21.09 -0.85
N ILE A 151 -7.76 -21.90 -0.59
CA ILE A 151 -8.88 -21.53 0.28
C ILE A 151 -8.37 -21.44 1.73
N ASP A 152 -7.60 -22.42 2.20
CA ASP A 152 -7.02 -22.38 3.55
C ASP A 152 -6.16 -21.13 3.75
N SER A 153 -5.29 -20.81 2.77
CA SER A 153 -4.47 -19.57 2.79
C SER A 153 -5.32 -18.29 2.81
N LEU A 154 -6.46 -18.26 2.08
CA LEU A 154 -7.39 -17.13 2.15
C LEU A 154 -7.94 -16.96 3.57
N TYR A 155 -8.37 -18.05 4.20
CA TYR A 155 -8.92 -17.99 5.55
C TYR A 155 -7.87 -17.62 6.60
N GLU A 156 -6.63 -18.09 6.44
CA GLU A 156 -5.51 -17.66 7.29
C GLU A 156 -5.27 -16.14 7.19
N ALA A 157 -5.24 -15.61 5.98
CA ALA A 157 -5.07 -14.17 5.74
C ALA A 157 -6.24 -13.34 6.33
N GLU A 158 -7.47 -13.88 6.29
CA GLU A 158 -8.65 -13.24 6.87
C GLU A 158 -8.76 -13.41 8.40
N GLY A 159 -7.77 -14.04 9.04
CA GLY A 159 -7.71 -14.23 10.49
C GLY A 159 -8.49 -15.44 11.01
N TYR A 160 -8.75 -16.44 10.18
CA TYR A 160 -9.42 -17.70 10.52
C TYR A 160 -8.49 -18.92 10.32
N PRO A 161 -7.35 -19.02 11.01
CA PRO A 161 -6.41 -20.14 10.82
C PRO A 161 -6.93 -21.49 11.32
N LEU A 162 -8.12 -21.51 11.92
CA LEU A 162 -8.82 -22.73 12.33
C LEU A 162 -9.89 -23.19 11.33
N ALA A 163 -10.01 -22.51 10.21
CA ALA A 163 -10.89 -22.93 9.14
C ALA A 163 -10.47 -24.30 8.61
N THR A 164 -11.44 -25.08 8.20
CA THR A 164 -11.19 -26.37 7.59
C THR A 164 -12.02 -26.52 6.33
N VAL A 165 -11.38 -26.96 5.26
CA VAL A 165 -12.03 -27.19 3.96
C VAL A 165 -12.13 -28.70 3.72
N ARG A 166 -13.35 -29.17 3.45
CA ARG A 166 -13.62 -30.56 3.01
C ARG A 166 -14.21 -30.51 1.62
N VAL A 167 -13.83 -31.48 0.80
CA VAL A 167 -14.37 -31.60 -0.53
C VAL A 167 -15.29 -32.81 -0.59
N ASP A 168 -16.57 -32.55 -0.75
CA ASP A 168 -17.57 -33.59 -0.95
C ASP A 168 -17.73 -33.83 -2.47
N THR A 169 -17.82 -35.10 -2.84
CA THR A 169 -17.98 -35.54 -4.21
C THR A 169 -19.28 -36.29 -4.39
N ALA A 170 -20.08 -35.95 -5.36
CA ALA A 170 -21.30 -36.64 -5.71
C ALA A 170 -21.33 -36.95 -7.22
N VAL A 171 -21.74 -38.13 -7.58
CA VAL A 171 -21.94 -38.51 -9.01
C VAL A 171 -23.43 -38.35 -9.30
N VAL A 172 -23.76 -37.47 -10.24
CA VAL A 172 -25.13 -37.22 -10.70
C VAL A 172 -25.14 -37.39 -12.21
N ASP A 173 -25.97 -38.32 -12.70
CA ASP A 173 -26.09 -38.66 -14.14
C ASP A 173 -24.73 -39.03 -14.79
N GLY A 174 -23.86 -39.75 -14.06
CA GLY A 174 -22.53 -40.14 -14.54
C GLY A 174 -21.48 -39.03 -14.58
N GLN A 175 -21.83 -37.83 -14.12
CA GLN A 175 -20.94 -36.67 -14.00
C GLN A 175 -20.65 -36.36 -12.55
N LEU A 176 -19.48 -35.76 -12.28
CA LEU A 176 -19.04 -35.41 -10.92
C LEU A 176 -19.49 -34.01 -10.54
N LYS A 177 -20.10 -33.86 -9.37
CA LYS A 177 -20.28 -32.58 -8.69
C LYS A 177 -19.29 -32.50 -7.54
N LEU A 178 -18.53 -31.40 -7.46
CA LEU A 178 -17.65 -31.09 -6.33
C LEU A 178 -18.29 -30.00 -5.47
N THR A 179 -18.27 -30.20 -4.16
CA THR A 179 -18.71 -29.19 -3.20
C THR A 179 -17.60 -28.95 -2.19
N PHE A 180 -17.02 -27.75 -2.21
CA PHE A 180 -16.06 -27.30 -1.22
C PHE A 180 -16.84 -26.82 0.00
N ARG A 181 -16.84 -27.65 1.04
CA ARG A 181 -17.51 -27.33 2.31
C ARG A 181 -16.51 -26.72 3.27
N VAL A 182 -16.71 -25.45 3.56
CA VAL A 182 -15.86 -24.70 4.50
C VAL A 182 -16.54 -24.64 5.86
N ASN A 183 -15.77 -24.96 6.89
CA ASN A 183 -16.10 -24.64 8.27
C ASN A 183 -15.11 -23.57 8.72
N GLU A 184 -15.57 -22.32 8.83
CA GLU A 184 -14.72 -21.17 9.11
C GLU A 184 -14.12 -21.20 10.52
N GLY A 185 -14.74 -21.92 11.45
CA GLY A 185 -14.33 -21.90 12.85
C GLY A 185 -14.52 -20.54 13.50
N SER A 186 -13.80 -20.31 14.59
CA SER A 186 -13.77 -19.00 15.25
C SER A 186 -12.53 -18.21 14.81
N ARG A 187 -12.69 -16.88 14.71
CA ARG A 187 -11.55 -15.98 14.49
C ARG A 187 -10.60 -16.09 15.67
N LEU A 188 -9.31 -16.17 15.38
CA LEU A 188 -8.30 -16.31 16.40
C LEU A 188 -8.05 -14.96 17.08
N ALA A 189 -8.10 -14.91 18.41
CA ALA A 189 -7.76 -13.73 19.19
C ALA A 189 -6.46 -13.93 19.96
N VAL A 190 -5.59 -12.93 19.95
CA VAL A 190 -4.35 -12.91 20.73
C VAL A 190 -4.70 -12.69 22.21
N SER A 191 -4.59 -13.71 23.03
CA SER A 191 -4.86 -13.64 24.47
C SER A 191 -3.75 -12.99 25.26
N GLY A 192 -2.51 -13.07 24.77
CA GLY A 192 -1.32 -12.49 25.38
C GLY A 192 -0.13 -12.50 24.43
N ILE A 193 0.86 -11.71 24.77
CA ILE A 193 2.17 -11.69 24.11
C ILE A 193 3.19 -11.79 25.22
N ASP A 194 4.00 -12.85 25.20
CA ASP A 194 5.09 -13.08 26.11
C ASP A 194 6.42 -12.85 25.38
N VAL A 195 7.31 -12.08 26.00
CA VAL A 195 8.61 -11.77 25.41
C VAL A 195 9.68 -12.28 26.36
N GLN A 196 10.50 -13.20 25.88
CA GLN A 196 11.57 -13.82 26.65
C GLN A 196 12.93 -13.32 26.20
N GLY A 197 13.89 -13.28 27.12
CA GLY A 197 15.25 -12.80 26.83
C GLY A 197 15.43 -11.27 26.92
N ASN A 198 14.35 -10.52 27.08
CA ASN A 198 14.32 -9.06 27.19
C ASN A 198 14.66 -8.59 28.62
N LYS A 199 15.91 -8.32 28.87
CA LYS A 199 16.43 -7.84 30.17
C LYS A 199 16.43 -6.31 30.28
N ALA A 200 16.68 -5.64 29.17
CA ALA A 200 16.82 -4.19 29.11
C ALA A 200 15.48 -3.48 28.90
N LEU A 201 14.65 -4.01 28.02
CA LEU A 201 13.32 -3.46 27.73
C LEU A 201 12.24 -4.32 28.40
N LYS A 202 11.27 -3.70 29.04
CA LYS A 202 10.14 -4.40 29.64
C LYS A 202 9.19 -4.88 28.54
N ASP A 203 8.53 -6.04 28.74
CA ASP A 203 7.50 -6.60 27.84
C ASP A 203 6.51 -5.53 27.38
N LYS A 204 5.99 -4.73 28.32
CA LYS A 204 5.06 -3.64 27.99
C LYS A 204 5.61 -2.64 26.96
N THR A 205 6.90 -2.37 26.97
CA THR A 205 7.55 -1.46 26.02
C THR A 205 7.63 -2.09 24.65
N VAL A 206 8.03 -3.36 24.58
CA VAL A 206 8.11 -4.11 23.33
C VAL A 206 6.71 -4.29 22.73
N VAL A 207 5.75 -4.77 23.52
CA VAL A 207 4.36 -4.95 23.09
C VAL A 207 3.70 -3.63 22.69
N ALA A 208 4.07 -2.51 23.34
CA ALA A 208 3.56 -1.19 22.93
C ALA A 208 4.02 -0.76 21.54
N ALA A 209 5.21 -1.17 21.10
CA ALA A 209 5.74 -0.88 19.77
C ALA A 209 5.12 -1.76 18.66
N MET A 210 4.64 -2.95 19.00
CA MET A 210 4.02 -3.89 18.06
C MET A 210 2.67 -3.37 17.53
N GLN A 211 2.26 -3.82 16.34
CA GLN A 211 0.88 -3.65 15.84
C GLN A 211 -0.05 -4.73 16.39
N THR A 212 0.47 -5.95 16.51
CA THR A 212 -0.24 -7.05 17.16
C THR A 212 -0.47 -6.69 18.62
N LYS A 213 -1.73 -6.69 19.04
CA LYS A 213 -2.12 -6.35 20.41
C LYS A 213 -2.93 -7.49 21.01
N PRO A 214 -2.71 -7.81 22.29
CA PRO A 214 -3.58 -8.74 22.96
C PRO A 214 -5.00 -8.16 23.14
N GLU A 215 -5.98 -9.04 23.27
CA GLU A 215 -7.34 -8.65 23.62
C GLU A 215 -7.36 -7.83 24.91
N GLY A 216 -8.21 -6.81 24.95
CA GLY A 216 -8.35 -5.93 26.11
C GLY A 216 -9.58 -6.29 26.94
N PHE A 217 -9.64 -5.75 28.16
CA PHE A 217 -10.81 -5.88 29.02
C PHE A 217 -12.10 -5.28 28.40
N TRP A 218 -11.96 -4.31 27.48
CA TRP A 218 -13.08 -3.63 26.84
C TRP A 218 -13.35 -4.19 25.44
N PHE A 219 -14.61 -4.32 25.05
CA PHE A 219 -15.11 -4.90 23.79
C PHE A 219 -14.56 -4.29 22.49
N TRP A 220 -13.94 -3.09 22.54
CA TRP A 220 -13.30 -2.47 21.37
C TRP A 220 -11.88 -2.94 21.07
N ARG A 221 -11.25 -3.70 21.98
CA ARG A 221 -9.94 -4.35 21.74
C ARG A 221 -10.15 -5.84 21.57
N LYS A 222 -10.45 -6.24 20.36
CA LYS A 222 -10.74 -7.65 20.05
C LYS A 222 -9.47 -8.52 20.00
N GLY A 223 -8.27 -7.93 19.87
CA GLY A 223 -7.00 -8.68 19.80
C GLY A 223 -6.94 -9.64 18.60
N GLU A 224 -7.53 -9.27 17.48
CA GLU A 224 -7.61 -10.17 16.33
C GLU A 224 -6.21 -10.51 15.82
N TYR A 225 -5.95 -11.80 15.62
CA TYR A 225 -4.70 -12.29 15.07
C TYR A 225 -4.62 -11.98 13.56
N ASP A 226 -3.46 -11.50 13.15
CA ASP A 226 -3.13 -11.18 11.76
C ASP A 226 -1.66 -11.57 11.57
N ALA A 227 -1.43 -12.52 10.69
CA ALA A 227 -0.10 -13.09 10.46
C ALA A 227 0.88 -12.06 9.88
N ASP A 228 0.41 -11.20 8.96
CA ASP A 228 1.25 -10.18 8.33
C ASP A 228 1.67 -9.10 9.34
N LYS A 229 0.77 -8.71 10.23
CA LYS A 229 1.12 -7.79 11.32
C LYS A 229 2.14 -8.37 12.27
N LEU A 230 1.98 -9.64 12.65
CA LEU A 230 2.96 -10.30 13.52
C LEU A 230 4.32 -10.42 12.82
N ALA A 231 4.33 -10.81 11.54
CA ALA A 231 5.56 -10.86 10.77
C ALA A 231 6.25 -9.48 10.67
N GLY A 232 5.50 -8.41 10.43
CA GLY A 232 6.00 -7.03 10.44
C GLY A 232 6.50 -6.59 11.83
N ASP A 233 5.84 -7.03 12.91
CA ASP A 233 6.30 -6.76 14.26
C ASP A 233 7.65 -7.41 14.55
N VAL A 234 7.81 -8.68 14.15
CA VAL A 234 9.04 -9.46 14.37
C VAL A 234 10.20 -8.96 13.52
N THR A 235 9.96 -8.61 12.26
CA THR A 235 11.01 -8.23 11.31
C THR A 235 11.39 -6.75 11.37
N GLU A 236 10.47 -5.89 11.77
CA GLU A 236 10.67 -4.44 11.69
C GLU A 236 10.52 -3.74 13.04
N ARG A 237 9.35 -3.85 13.71
CA ARG A 237 9.03 -3.01 14.88
C ARG A 237 9.81 -3.37 16.14
N ILE A 238 9.93 -4.67 16.42
CA ILE A 238 10.72 -5.13 17.56
C ILE A 238 12.19 -4.75 17.35
N PRO A 239 12.87 -5.06 16.22
CA PRO A 239 14.21 -4.55 15.96
C PRO A 239 14.33 -3.02 16.02
N GLN A 240 13.32 -2.30 15.56
CA GLN A 240 13.32 -0.83 15.60
C GLN A 240 13.34 -0.28 17.03
N ILE A 241 12.45 -0.76 17.92
CA ILE A 241 12.41 -0.27 19.31
C ILE A 241 13.70 -0.61 20.06
N TYR A 242 14.32 -1.75 19.80
CA TYR A 242 15.60 -2.11 20.35
C TYR A 242 16.72 -1.22 19.79
N GLY A 243 16.71 -0.97 18.48
CA GLY A 243 17.66 -0.06 17.81
C GLY A 243 17.58 1.38 18.34
N GLN A 244 16.38 1.87 18.67
CA GLN A 244 16.16 3.17 19.32
C GLN A 244 16.79 3.25 20.73
N ASN A 245 16.96 2.12 21.38
CA ASN A 245 17.55 2.00 22.72
C ASN A 245 18.99 1.49 22.70
N GLY A 246 19.66 1.52 21.57
CA GLY A 246 21.08 1.17 21.41
C GLY A 246 21.40 -0.32 21.20
N PHE A 247 20.41 -1.17 21.07
CA PHE A 247 20.59 -2.61 20.89
C PHE A 247 20.54 -3.00 19.40
N ILE A 248 21.52 -2.57 18.62
CA ILE A 248 21.57 -2.76 17.17
C ILE A 248 21.93 -4.18 16.72
N ASP A 249 22.41 -5.01 17.62
CA ASP A 249 22.72 -6.44 17.38
C ASP A 249 21.59 -7.35 17.87
N MET A 250 20.44 -6.78 18.24
CA MET A 250 19.28 -7.53 18.67
C MET A 250 18.78 -8.45 17.56
N GLN A 251 18.38 -9.66 17.94
CA GLN A 251 17.80 -10.65 17.04
C GLN A 251 16.57 -11.28 17.70
N VAL A 252 15.53 -11.48 16.93
CA VAL A 252 14.44 -12.38 17.32
C VAL A 252 14.90 -13.80 17.00
N LEU A 253 15.01 -14.63 18.01
CA LEU A 253 15.49 -16.01 17.88
C LEU A 253 14.34 -16.95 17.48
N ARG A 254 13.15 -16.68 17.98
CA ARG A 254 11.96 -17.49 17.75
C ARG A 254 10.71 -16.64 17.96
N ASP A 255 9.72 -16.87 17.13
CA ASP A 255 8.35 -16.41 17.29
C ASP A 255 7.42 -17.63 17.16
N THR A 256 6.65 -17.90 18.17
CA THR A 256 5.78 -19.08 18.23
C THR A 256 4.37 -18.67 18.58
N LEU A 257 3.42 -19.15 17.78
CA LEU A 257 1.99 -18.97 18.04
C LEU A 257 1.44 -20.23 18.71
N ILE A 258 1.11 -20.13 19.99
CA ILE A 258 0.51 -21.24 20.76
C ILE A 258 -1.01 -21.09 20.68
N VAL A 259 -1.67 -21.98 19.93
CA VAL A 259 -3.10 -21.89 19.62
C VAL A 259 -3.92 -22.79 20.53
N ASP A 260 -4.81 -22.20 21.32
CA ASP A 260 -5.90 -22.90 22.00
C ASP A 260 -7.12 -22.96 21.06
N ARG A 261 -7.22 -24.09 20.34
CA ARG A 261 -8.31 -24.32 19.38
C ARG A 261 -9.69 -24.35 20.04
N ALA A 262 -9.80 -24.79 21.30
CA ALA A 262 -11.08 -24.92 21.99
C ALA A 262 -11.67 -23.53 22.32
N ARG A 263 -10.81 -22.54 22.60
CA ARG A 263 -11.22 -21.19 22.98
C ARG A 263 -11.10 -20.18 21.83
N GLY A 264 -10.51 -20.56 20.70
CA GLY A 264 -10.21 -19.64 19.59
C GLY A 264 -9.20 -18.55 19.99
N LYS A 265 -8.24 -18.89 20.86
CA LYS A 265 -7.26 -17.94 21.38
C LYS A 265 -5.84 -18.40 21.10
N ALA A 266 -4.94 -17.42 20.96
CA ALA A 266 -3.53 -17.68 20.78
C ALA A 266 -2.69 -16.86 21.76
N LEU A 267 -1.61 -17.46 22.23
CA LEU A 267 -0.53 -16.79 22.92
C LEU A 267 0.64 -16.65 21.93
N VAL A 268 1.18 -15.44 21.79
CA VAL A 268 2.39 -15.19 21.01
C VAL A 268 3.57 -15.23 21.95
N ASP A 269 4.51 -16.16 21.72
CA ASP A 269 5.74 -16.32 22.49
C ASP A 269 6.93 -15.93 21.62
N ILE A 270 7.69 -14.92 22.05
CA ILE A 270 8.79 -14.31 21.28
C ILE A 270 10.06 -14.37 22.11
N ASP A 271 11.07 -15.11 21.62
CA ASP A 271 12.39 -15.14 22.22
C ASP A 271 13.32 -14.12 21.53
N VAL A 272 13.94 -13.25 22.32
CA VAL A 272 14.87 -12.24 21.81
C VAL A 272 16.26 -12.39 22.42
N ALA A 273 17.28 -12.09 21.61
CA ALA A 273 18.64 -11.88 22.07
C ALA A 273 18.96 -10.39 21.91
N GLU A 274 19.03 -9.65 23.01
CA GLU A 274 19.20 -8.19 22.96
C GLU A 274 20.57 -7.74 22.45
N GLY A 275 21.59 -8.53 22.71
CA GLY A 275 22.97 -8.11 22.45
C GLY A 275 23.45 -7.02 23.43
N PRO A 276 24.58 -6.38 23.16
CA PRO A 276 25.08 -5.27 23.98
C PRO A 276 24.39 -3.96 23.62
N GLN A 277 24.23 -3.09 24.62
CA GLN A 277 23.79 -1.71 24.41
C GLN A 277 24.97 -0.84 23.97
N TYR A 278 24.82 -0.20 22.83
CA TYR A 278 25.84 0.67 22.25
C TYR A 278 25.63 2.14 22.63
N ARG A 279 26.73 2.85 22.84
CA ARG A 279 26.78 4.29 23.01
C ARG A 279 27.50 4.95 21.85
N VAL A 280 27.24 6.23 21.66
CA VAL A 280 27.85 7.01 20.58
C VAL A 280 29.30 7.31 20.91
N GLY A 281 30.21 6.97 19.97
CA GLY A 281 31.65 7.24 20.03
C GLY A 281 32.06 8.42 19.16
N GLU A 282 32.92 8.16 18.18
CA GLU A 282 33.39 9.19 17.25
C GLU A 282 32.41 9.38 16.10
N PHE A 283 32.34 10.60 15.59
CA PHE A 283 31.58 10.94 14.40
C PHE A 283 32.48 11.57 13.34
N GLU A 284 32.38 11.09 12.12
CA GLU A 284 33.14 11.56 10.97
C GLU A 284 32.25 11.84 9.77
N VAL A 285 32.63 12.80 8.96
CA VAL A 285 32.05 13.05 7.64
C VAL A 285 33.16 13.08 6.60
N VAL A 286 33.02 12.27 5.58
CA VAL A 286 34.00 12.13 4.50
C VAL A 286 33.33 12.44 3.16
N GLY A 287 34.01 13.24 2.32
CA GLY A 287 33.58 13.52 0.95
C GLY A 287 32.70 14.75 0.78
N ALA A 288 32.28 15.42 1.85
CA ALA A 288 31.50 16.67 1.78
C ALA A 288 32.35 17.83 1.27
N LYS A 289 31.90 18.52 0.23
CA LYS A 289 32.53 19.71 -0.37
C LYS A 289 31.52 20.83 -0.56
N VAL A 290 30.25 20.51 -0.83
CA VAL A 290 29.16 21.47 -1.05
C VAL A 290 28.77 22.13 0.28
N PHE A 291 28.63 21.34 1.33
CA PHE A 291 28.33 21.83 2.65
C PHE A 291 29.59 21.92 3.53
N SER A 292 29.66 22.98 4.31
CA SER A 292 30.69 23.08 5.36
C SER A 292 30.46 22.09 6.49
N GLY A 293 31.51 21.82 7.27
CA GLY A 293 31.37 20.96 8.46
C GLY A 293 30.30 21.43 9.44
N ASP A 294 30.17 22.75 9.65
CA ASP A 294 29.16 23.33 10.54
C ASP A 294 27.73 23.13 10.02
N GLN A 295 27.53 23.21 8.71
CA GLN A 295 26.23 22.97 8.10
C GLN A 295 25.82 21.50 8.25
N ILE A 296 26.77 20.56 8.05
CA ILE A 296 26.48 19.13 8.23
C ILE A 296 26.29 18.78 9.70
N ALA A 297 27.05 19.43 10.61
CA ALA A 297 26.91 19.24 12.05
C ALA A 297 25.51 19.50 12.58
N GLN A 298 24.74 20.37 11.92
CA GLN A 298 23.35 20.67 12.31
C GLN A 298 22.41 19.46 12.13
N PHE A 299 22.75 18.52 11.27
CA PHE A 299 21.97 17.29 11.06
C PHE A 299 22.35 16.17 12.02
N TYR A 300 23.52 16.25 12.68
CA TYR A 300 23.97 15.22 13.60
C TYR A 300 23.08 15.18 14.85
N PRO A 301 22.42 14.02 15.15
CA PRO A 301 21.35 13.99 16.13
C PRO A 301 21.80 13.76 17.57
N PHE A 302 23.12 13.59 17.82
CA PHE A 302 23.66 13.24 19.13
C PHE A 302 24.53 14.35 19.71
N GLY A 303 24.61 14.38 21.05
CA GLY A 303 25.45 15.32 21.81
C GLY A 303 24.94 16.75 21.78
N GLU A 304 25.71 17.66 22.41
CA GLU A 304 25.38 19.08 22.43
C GLU A 304 25.62 19.72 21.06
N HIS A 305 24.60 20.32 20.47
CA HIS A 305 24.64 20.97 19.15
C HIS A 305 25.66 22.11 18.99
N THR A 306 26.29 22.55 20.09
CA THR A 306 27.24 23.66 20.13
C THR A 306 28.67 23.28 19.79
N LYS A 307 28.98 22.00 19.63
CA LYS A 307 30.34 21.56 19.30
C LYS A 307 30.54 21.52 17.79
N THR A 308 31.45 22.35 17.29
CA THR A 308 31.87 22.42 15.90
C THR A 308 32.66 21.16 15.49
N LEU A 309 32.44 20.68 14.28
CA LEU A 309 33.29 19.64 13.70
C LEU A 309 34.68 20.19 13.42
N THR A 310 35.72 19.47 13.84
CA THR A 310 37.11 19.85 13.56
C THR A 310 37.55 19.23 12.25
N GLN A 311 38.04 20.04 11.32
CA GLN A 311 38.60 19.55 10.07
C GLN A 311 40.00 18.95 10.33
N THR A 312 40.13 17.65 10.21
CA THR A 312 41.39 16.93 10.50
C THR A 312 42.26 16.80 9.25
N VAL A 313 41.63 16.62 8.07
CA VAL A 313 42.27 16.52 6.75
C VAL A 313 41.35 17.15 5.74
N THR A 314 41.85 17.65 4.62
CA THR A 314 41.01 18.26 3.57
C THR A 314 39.86 17.32 3.16
N GLY A 315 38.61 17.71 3.46
CA GLY A 315 37.40 16.94 3.16
C GLY A 315 36.96 15.92 4.22
N VAL A 316 37.62 15.90 5.40
CA VAL A 316 37.20 15.06 6.54
C VAL A 316 36.87 15.95 7.73
N PHE A 317 35.68 15.83 8.23
CA PHE A 317 35.22 16.50 9.45
C PHE A 317 34.97 15.45 10.53
N SER A 318 35.49 15.65 11.73
CA SER A 318 35.36 14.70 12.83
C SER A 318 34.94 15.36 14.14
N ARG A 319 34.26 14.60 14.98
CA ARG A 319 33.86 14.95 16.34
C ARG A 319 34.00 13.74 17.26
N HIS A 320 34.53 13.97 18.44
CA HIS A 320 34.63 12.95 19.47
C HIS A 320 33.55 13.18 20.55
N ASP A 321 32.62 12.21 20.67
CA ASP A 321 31.63 12.17 21.74
C ASP A 321 32.11 11.27 22.89
N ASN A 322 31.85 11.67 24.13
CA ASN A 322 32.41 11.03 25.32
C ASN A 322 31.76 9.68 25.70
N GLY A 323 31.05 9.01 24.78
CA GLY A 323 30.38 7.72 25.01
C GLY A 323 29.28 7.76 26.10
N LYS A 324 28.72 8.92 26.38
CA LYS A 324 27.67 9.08 27.41
C LYS A 324 26.27 8.84 26.87
N GLU A 325 26.04 9.18 25.61
CA GLU A 325 24.71 9.07 24.98
C GLU A 325 24.49 7.68 24.40
N ILE A 326 23.30 7.15 24.61
CA ILE A 326 22.87 5.86 24.01
C ILE A 326 22.65 6.09 22.53
N PHE A 327 23.13 5.16 21.70
CA PHE A 327 22.91 5.22 20.27
C PHE A 327 21.44 4.94 19.93
N ASP A 328 20.83 5.81 19.18
CA ASP A 328 19.48 5.64 18.65
C ASP A 328 19.56 5.51 17.12
N LYS A 329 19.32 4.28 16.63
CA LYS A 329 19.40 3.98 15.21
C LYS A 329 18.38 4.76 14.38
N SER A 330 17.16 4.98 14.90
CA SER A 330 16.13 5.73 14.18
C SER A 330 16.53 7.18 14.00
N LYS A 331 17.07 7.83 15.05
CA LYS A 331 17.60 9.20 14.94
C LYS A 331 18.73 9.30 13.93
N TRP A 332 19.61 8.29 13.87
CA TRP A 332 20.69 8.25 12.90
C TRP A 332 20.22 8.10 11.46
N ASP A 333 19.26 7.20 11.24
CA ASP A 333 18.66 6.99 9.94
C ASP A 333 17.89 8.24 9.47
N ASP A 334 17.09 8.86 10.34
CA ASP A 334 16.38 10.12 10.06
C ASP A 334 17.36 11.28 9.74
N ALA A 335 18.46 11.37 10.48
CA ALA A 335 19.49 12.36 10.24
C ALA A 335 20.17 12.16 8.87
N THR A 336 20.47 10.90 8.54
CA THR A 336 21.03 10.54 7.24
C THR A 336 20.09 10.92 6.09
N GLN A 337 18.79 10.66 6.26
CA GLN A 337 17.78 11.08 5.30
C GLN A 337 17.73 12.59 5.13
N LYS A 338 17.79 13.36 6.22
CA LYS A 338 17.81 14.83 6.18
C LYS A 338 19.03 15.38 5.44
N VAL A 339 20.21 14.75 5.64
CA VAL A 339 21.40 15.11 4.86
C VAL A 339 21.19 14.83 3.38
N GLN A 340 20.64 13.67 3.03
CA GLN A 340 20.30 13.33 1.64
C GLN A 340 19.31 14.34 1.03
N GLU A 341 18.30 14.75 1.78
CA GLU A 341 17.32 15.77 1.36
C GLU A 341 17.96 17.15 1.18
N ALA A 342 18.91 17.52 2.07
CA ALA A 342 19.64 18.77 1.93
C ALA A 342 20.43 18.81 0.60
N TYR A 343 21.13 17.72 0.27
CA TYR A 343 21.79 17.61 -1.02
C TYR A 343 20.84 17.67 -2.19
N ALA A 344 19.68 17.01 -2.11
CA ALA A 344 18.67 17.06 -3.16
C ALA A 344 18.04 18.45 -3.31
N ASN A 345 17.98 19.26 -2.26
CA ASN A 345 17.50 20.64 -2.31
C ASN A 345 18.51 21.59 -2.97
N GLU A 346 19.79 21.23 -2.96
CA GLU A 346 20.83 21.97 -3.69
C GLU A 346 21.09 21.41 -5.11
N GLY A 347 20.22 20.49 -5.55
CA GLY A 347 20.30 19.90 -6.89
C GLY A 347 21.10 18.60 -7.00
N TYR A 348 21.76 18.17 -5.94
CA TYR A 348 22.59 16.97 -5.96
C TYR A 348 21.75 15.69 -5.74
N ILE A 349 20.80 15.44 -6.64
CA ILE A 349 19.86 14.30 -6.55
C ILE A 349 20.54 12.93 -6.68
N TYR A 350 21.72 12.90 -7.28
CA TYR A 350 22.52 11.69 -7.43
C TYR A 350 23.54 11.50 -6.29
N ALA A 351 23.60 12.46 -5.37
CA ALA A 351 24.45 12.34 -4.19
C ALA A 351 24.05 11.10 -3.39
N GLN A 352 25.04 10.38 -2.91
CA GLN A 352 24.85 9.21 -2.06
C GLN A 352 25.43 9.50 -0.69
N VAL A 353 24.59 9.48 0.33
CA VAL A 353 25.00 9.56 1.73
C VAL A 353 24.91 8.18 2.32
N ARG A 354 26.07 7.54 2.53
CA ARG A 354 26.15 6.21 3.12
C ARG A 354 26.43 6.31 4.62
N PRO A 355 25.49 5.90 5.47
CA PRO A 355 25.73 5.81 6.90
C PRO A 355 26.59 4.56 7.19
N VAL A 356 27.69 4.74 7.90
CA VAL A 356 28.56 3.66 8.38
C VAL A 356 28.50 3.66 9.90
N ILE A 357 28.25 2.49 10.46
CA ILE A 357 28.20 2.23 11.90
C ILE A 357 29.31 1.23 12.22
N GLU A 358 30.40 1.70 12.79
CA GLU A 358 31.54 0.86 13.18
C GLU A 358 31.45 0.53 14.68
N ARG A 359 31.35 -0.77 14.98
CA ARG A 359 31.26 -1.28 16.35
C ARG A 359 32.64 -1.34 16.97
N VAL A 360 32.85 -0.61 18.07
CA VAL A 360 34.13 -0.58 18.78
C VAL A 360 33.96 -1.23 20.15
N ARG A 361 34.78 -2.27 20.41
CA ARG A 361 34.90 -2.91 21.72
C ARG A 361 36.36 -2.94 22.11
N VAL A 362 36.76 -2.12 23.06
CA VAL A 362 38.13 -2.03 23.54
C VAL A 362 38.21 -2.71 24.92
N GLY A 363 38.54 -4.03 24.94
CA GLY A 363 38.68 -4.81 26.17
C GLY A 363 37.37 -5.39 26.76
N LYS A 364 37.52 -6.30 27.75
CA LYS A 364 36.38 -6.99 28.35
C LYS A 364 35.45 -6.09 29.20
N ASP A 365 35.98 -5.02 29.73
CA ASP A 365 35.29 -4.11 30.67
C ASP A 365 34.97 -2.75 30.03
N SER A 366 35.17 -2.56 28.73
CA SER A 366 34.85 -1.31 28.06
C SER A 366 33.39 -1.25 27.67
N VAL A 367 32.80 -0.06 27.78
CA VAL A 367 31.45 0.20 27.32
C VAL A 367 31.40 0.06 25.80
N PRO A 368 30.53 -0.77 25.24
CA PRO A 368 30.38 -0.90 23.79
C PRO A 368 30.02 0.46 23.17
N THR A 369 30.79 0.87 22.15
CA THR A 369 30.52 2.13 21.44
C THR A 369 30.40 1.89 19.95
N VAL A 370 29.72 2.79 19.26
CA VAL A 370 29.65 2.85 17.81
C VAL A 370 30.29 4.15 17.34
N ASN A 371 31.24 4.04 16.41
CA ASN A 371 31.69 5.18 15.64
C ASN A 371 30.81 5.34 14.43
N LEU A 372 30.38 6.56 14.19
CA LEU A 372 29.42 6.91 13.13
C LEU A 372 30.13 7.68 12.05
N ARG A 373 29.84 7.34 10.80
CA ARG A 373 30.45 8.06 9.67
C ARG A 373 29.43 8.21 8.54
N TRP A 374 29.38 9.39 7.95
CA TRP A 374 28.76 9.60 6.66
C TRP A 374 29.85 9.61 5.58
N GLU A 375 29.73 8.69 4.64
CA GLU A 375 30.52 8.69 3.41
C GLU A 375 29.65 9.30 2.31
N ILE A 376 30.05 10.44 1.79
CA ILE A 376 29.27 11.25 0.86
C ILE A 376 29.95 11.25 -0.50
N ASP A 377 29.24 10.77 -1.52
CA ASP A 377 29.57 10.95 -2.92
C ASP A 377 28.59 11.96 -3.53
N GLU A 378 29.04 13.21 -3.66
CA GLU A 378 28.17 14.33 -4.03
C GLU A 378 27.76 14.31 -5.51
N ARG A 379 28.60 13.78 -6.38
CA ARG A 379 28.44 13.85 -7.85
C ARG A 379 28.22 15.26 -8.36
N THR A 380 27.47 15.41 -9.47
CA THR A 380 27.16 16.70 -10.09
C THR A 380 25.71 17.11 -9.82
N PRO A 381 25.45 18.42 -9.65
CA PRO A 381 24.06 18.89 -9.52
C PRO A 381 23.30 18.70 -10.84
N ALA A 382 22.04 18.34 -10.74
CA ALA A 382 21.14 18.20 -11.87
C ALA A 382 20.38 19.51 -12.14
N ILE A 383 20.19 19.83 -13.42
CA ILE A 383 19.35 20.95 -13.87
C ILE A 383 18.01 20.37 -14.33
N VAL A 384 16.94 21.09 -14.11
CA VAL A 384 15.62 20.75 -14.66
C VAL A 384 15.64 21.03 -16.16
N ASN A 385 15.58 19.97 -16.95
CA ASN A 385 15.57 20.09 -18.41
C ASN A 385 14.19 20.50 -18.93
N ARG A 386 13.16 19.78 -18.51
CA ARG A 386 11.76 20.08 -18.85
C ARG A 386 10.78 19.63 -17.79
N VAL A 387 9.58 20.23 -17.80
CA VAL A 387 8.47 19.88 -16.93
C VAL A 387 7.26 19.57 -17.80
N GLU A 388 6.79 18.33 -17.73
CA GLU A 388 5.63 17.83 -18.48
C GLU A 388 4.45 17.61 -17.53
N ILE A 389 3.24 17.85 -18.05
CA ILE A 389 1.98 17.62 -17.36
C ILE A 389 1.18 16.68 -18.24
N MET A 390 0.70 15.56 -17.68
CA MET A 390 -0.07 14.56 -18.41
C MET A 390 -1.37 14.26 -17.68
N GLY A 391 -2.47 14.06 -18.42
CA GLY A 391 -3.77 13.67 -17.88
C GLY A 391 -4.63 14.82 -17.39
N ASN A 392 -4.36 16.04 -17.87
CA ASN A 392 -5.20 17.22 -17.71
C ASN A 392 -6.07 17.44 -18.95
N ASP A 393 -6.98 16.50 -19.24
CA ASP A 393 -7.76 16.48 -20.49
C ASP A 393 -8.80 17.63 -20.58
N ILE A 394 -9.34 18.05 -19.44
CA ILE A 394 -10.34 19.12 -19.31
C ILE A 394 -9.68 20.39 -18.79
N THR A 395 -8.80 20.26 -17.79
CA THR A 395 -8.17 21.41 -17.12
C THR A 395 -7.07 22.00 -17.99
N ALA A 396 -7.14 23.29 -18.24
CA ALA A 396 -6.15 24.01 -19.02
C ALA A 396 -4.75 23.87 -18.39
N GLU A 397 -3.75 23.64 -19.21
CA GLU A 397 -2.37 23.37 -18.76
C GLU A 397 -1.80 24.51 -17.92
N ASN A 398 -2.03 25.77 -18.32
CA ASN A 398 -1.55 26.95 -17.59
C ASN A 398 -2.09 26.99 -16.14
N CYS A 399 -3.31 26.48 -15.90
CA CYS A 399 -3.89 26.36 -14.58
C CYS A 399 -3.06 25.47 -13.65
N VAL A 400 -2.60 24.34 -14.16
CA VAL A 400 -1.73 23.41 -13.41
C VAL A 400 -0.31 23.96 -13.34
N ARG A 401 0.19 24.50 -14.45
CA ARG A 401 1.55 25.03 -14.55
C ARG A 401 1.81 26.18 -13.59
N ASP A 402 0.81 27.01 -13.33
CA ASP A 402 0.89 28.11 -12.34
C ASP A 402 1.11 27.62 -10.90
N GLN A 403 0.81 26.36 -10.62
CA GLN A 403 1.05 25.72 -9.33
C GLN A 403 2.46 25.14 -9.21
N ILE A 404 3.17 25.03 -10.33
CA ILE A 404 4.50 24.42 -10.40
C ILE A 404 5.56 25.48 -10.16
N ILE A 405 6.35 25.28 -9.11
CA ILE A 405 7.45 26.19 -8.75
C ILE A 405 8.71 25.84 -9.54
N VAL A 406 8.85 24.57 -9.89
CA VAL A 406 10.02 24.04 -10.61
C VAL A 406 9.89 24.40 -12.09
N VAL A 407 10.87 25.14 -12.62
CA VAL A 407 10.87 25.57 -14.01
C VAL A 407 12.11 25.08 -14.76
N PRO A 408 12.02 24.85 -16.07
CA PRO A 408 13.18 24.47 -16.89
C PRO A 408 14.33 25.45 -16.76
N GLY A 409 15.56 24.93 -16.70
CA GLY A 409 16.79 25.71 -16.57
C GLY A 409 17.23 26.04 -15.13
N MET A 410 16.39 25.79 -14.14
CA MET A 410 16.79 25.95 -12.74
C MET A 410 17.53 24.68 -12.22
N VAL A 411 18.35 24.85 -11.22
CA VAL A 411 18.92 23.73 -10.45
C VAL A 411 17.76 23.00 -9.77
N PHE A 412 17.77 21.68 -9.86
CA PHE A 412 16.73 20.87 -9.24
C PHE A 412 16.64 21.15 -7.73
N ASN A 413 15.43 21.24 -7.22
CA ASN A 413 15.18 21.43 -5.79
C ASN A 413 13.99 20.55 -5.38
N ARG A 414 14.26 19.61 -4.47
CA ARG A 414 13.27 18.63 -4.00
C ARG A 414 12.10 19.28 -3.27
N ASP A 415 12.36 20.27 -2.43
CA ASP A 415 11.31 20.98 -1.69
C ASP A 415 10.36 21.70 -2.65
N TYR A 416 10.90 22.32 -3.71
CA TYR A 416 10.06 22.98 -4.72
C TYR A 416 9.22 21.96 -5.49
N LEU A 417 9.76 20.78 -5.77
CA LEU A 417 9.00 19.70 -6.41
C LEU A 417 7.84 19.22 -5.52
N ILE A 418 8.12 18.97 -4.23
CA ILE A 418 7.10 18.55 -3.25
C ILE A 418 6.02 19.62 -3.10
N ARG A 419 6.40 20.89 -2.99
CA ARG A 419 5.44 22.02 -2.90
C ARG A 419 4.61 22.15 -4.17
N SER A 420 5.20 21.96 -5.34
CA SER A 420 4.47 21.93 -6.60
C SER A 420 3.43 20.81 -6.61
N TYR A 421 3.83 19.62 -6.22
CA TYR A 421 2.93 18.47 -6.08
C TYR A 421 1.77 18.76 -5.12
N GLN A 422 2.05 19.29 -3.94
CA GLN A 422 1.04 19.67 -2.94
C GLN A 422 0.11 20.77 -3.47
N SER A 423 0.64 21.77 -4.17
CA SER A 423 -0.16 22.83 -4.76
C SER A 423 -1.12 22.33 -5.81
N ILE A 424 -0.68 21.37 -6.65
CA ILE A 424 -1.55 20.71 -7.63
C ILE A 424 -2.63 19.88 -6.93
N ALA A 425 -2.26 19.11 -5.89
CA ALA A 425 -3.22 18.33 -5.11
C ALA A 425 -4.28 19.21 -4.45
N ASN A 426 -3.89 20.38 -3.95
CA ASN A 426 -4.76 21.34 -3.28
C ASN A 426 -5.75 22.03 -4.21
N LEU A 427 -5.56 21.99 -5.54
CA LEU A 427 -6.58 22.44 -6.50
C LEU A 427 -7.89 21.65 -6.34
N GLY A 428 -7.80 20.40 -5.92
CA GLY A 428 -8.96 19.54 -5.72
C GLY A 428 -9.62 19.07 -7.03
N PHE A 429 -8.96 19.22 -8.18
CA PHE A 429 -9.47 18.84 -9.50
C PHE A 429 -9.10 17.43 -9.92
N PHE A 430 -8.13 16.84 -9.24
CA PHE A 430 -7.55 15.55 -9.54
C PHE A 430 -7.87 14.53 -8.46
N GLU A 431 -7.83 13.24 -8.82
CA GLU A 431 -7.97 12.14 -7.86
C GLU A 431 -6.80 12.15 -6.87
N THR A 432 -7.08 11.86 -5.61
CA THR A 432 -6.08 11.80 -4.53
C THR A 432 -6.04 10.40 -3.90
N PRO A 433 -4.86 9.87 -3.53
CA PRO A 433 -3.54 10.51 -3.63
C PRO A 433 -3.05 10.64 -5.09
N LEU A 434 -2.43 11.78 -5.42
CA LEU A 434 -1.79 11.93 -6.72
C LEU A 434 -0.59 10.97 -6.83
N PRO A 435 -0.30 10.41 -8.01
CA PRO A 435 0.98 9.76 -8.26
C PRO A 435 2.16 10.71 -7.98
N ALA A 436 3.23 10.19 -7.39
CA ALA A 436 4.44 10.98 -7.20
C ALA A 436 4.98 11.47 -8.55
N PRO A 437 5.49 12.70 -8.65
CA PRO A 437 6.09 13.19 -9.89
C PRO A 437 7.24 12.29 -10.32
N GLU A 438 7.21 11.85 -11.56
CA GLU A 438 8.27 11.05 -12.13
C GLU A 438 9.46 11.93 -12.48
N THR A 439 10.66 11.51 -12.09
CA THR A 439 11.91 12.18 -12.43
C THR A 439 12.74 11.28 -13.33
N ARG A 440 12.97 11.67 -14.58
CA ARG A 440 13.75 10.91 -15.55
C ARG A 440 15.07 11.61 -15.83
N PRO A 441 16.22 10.96 -15.55
CA PRO A 441 17.50 11.50 -15.94
C PRO A 441 17.67 11.44 -17.46
N ASN A 442 18.25 12.50 -18.02
CA ASN A 442 18.66 12.50 -19.41
C ASN A 442 20.15 12.08 -19.55
N GLU A 443 20.65 11.97 -20.77
CA GLU A 443 22.06 11.58 -21.05
C GLU A 443 23.10 12.54 -20.44
N LYS A 444 22.73 13.78 -20.15
CA LYS A 444 23.60 14.81 -19.55
C LYS A 444 23.58 14.81 -18.03
N GLY A 445 22.69 14.00 -17.41
CA GLY A 445 22.47 14.00 -15.98
C GLY A 445 21.46 15.03 -15.49
N ASP A 446 20.83 15.81 -16.40
CA ASP A 446 19.72 16.70 -16.08
C ASP A 446 18.41 15.91 -15.93
N VAL A 447 17.38 16.52 -15.38
CA VAL A 447 16.15 15.83 -15.01
C VAL A 447 14.94 16.35 -15.77
N ASP A 448 14.22 15.43 -16.40
CA ASP A 448 12.86 15.65 -16.87
C ASP A 448 11.88 15.33 -15.72
N ILE A 449 10.95 16.23 -15.46
CA ILE A 449 9.93 16.07 -14.41
C ILE A 449 8.58 15.89 -15.09
N ILE A 450 7.87 14.81 -14.75
CA ILE A 450 6.56 14.50 -15.33
C ILE A 450 5.54 14.37 -14.22
N PHE A 451 4.50 15.20 -14.27
CA PHE A 451 3.34 15.11 -13.38
C PHE A 451 2.25 14.29 -14.08
N HIS A 452 1.94 13.12 -13.51
CA HIS A 452 0.82 12.28 -13.95
C HIS A 452 -0.42 12.64 -13.15
N LEU A 453 -1.42 13.18 -13.84
CA LEU A 453 -2.67 13.63 -13.23
C LEU A 453 -3.82 12.74 -13.71
N LYS A 454 -4.85 12.62 -12.89
CA LYS A 454 -6.11 11.99 -13.27
C LYS A 454 -7.25 12.87 -12.80
N GLU A 455 -8.01 13.42 -13.72
CA GLU A 455 -9.07 14.36 -13.41
C GLU A 455 -10.28 13.68 -12.74
N LYS A 456 -10.90 14.40 -11.83
CA LYS A 456 -12.17 14.01 -11.20
C LYS A 456 -13.26 15.03 -11.47
N ARG A 457 -14.51 14.61 -11.30
CA ARG A 457 -15.63 15.55 -11.36
C ARG A 457 -15.56 16.51 -10.19
N THR A 458 -15.55 17.80 -10.46
CA THR A 458 -15.35 18.87 -9.47
C THR A 458 -16.63 19.58 -9.04
N GLY A 459 -17.70 19.47 -9.80
CA GLY A 459 -18.98 20.11 -9.48
C GLY A 459 -19.69 19.46 -8.27
N ASN A 460 -20.11 20.30 -7.32
CA ASN A 460 -20.85 19.87 -6.14
C ASN A 460 -22.24 20.49 -6.14
N VAL A 461 -23.24 19.67 -5.81
CA VAL A 461 -24.60 20.13 -5.53
C VAL A 461 -24.92 19.79 -4.08
N ASN A 462 -25.20 20.82 -3.29
CA ASN A 462 -25.53 20.69 -1.89
C ASN A 462 -26.99 21.08 -1.70
N PHE A 463 -27.75 20.29 -0.96
CA PHE A 463 -29.10 20.62 -0.59
C PHE A 463 -29.40 20.19 0.84
N GLY A 464 -30.29 20.87 1.48
CA GLY A 464 -30.70 20.54 2.84
C GLY A 464 -32.05 21.18 3.20
N ALA A 465 -32.67 20.63 4.23
CA ALA A 465 -33.87 21.18 4.83
C ALA A 465 -33.59 21.58 6.29
N SER A 466 -34.23 22.64 6.75
CA SER A 466 -34.09 23.13 8.12
C SER A 466 -35.44 23.50 8.71
N VAL A 467 -35.59 23.24 10.00
CA VAL A 467 -36.75 23.67 10.78
C VAL A 467 -36.25 24.34 12.05
N GLY A 468 -36.65 25.57 12.30
CA GLY A 468 -36.19 26.30 13.46
C GLY A 468 -36.96 27.59 13.72
N GLN A 469 -36.89 28.13 14.95
CA GLN A 469 -37.61 29.31 15.37
C GLN A 469 -37.33 30.58 14.56
N GLY A 470 -36.08 30.72 14.04
CA GLY A 470 -35.64 31.89 13.27
C GLY A 470 -35.81 31.77 11.75
N VAL A 471 -35.95 30.55 11.25
CA VAL A 471 -36.01 30.24 9.81
C VAL A 471 -37.41 29.70 9.39
N GLY A 472 -38.18 29.18 10.35
CA GLY A 472 -39.38 28.42 10.07
C GLY A 472 -39.04 27.07 9.42
N VAL A 473 -39.88 26.61 8.51
CA VAL A 473 -39.59 25.50 7.61
C VAL A 473 -38.93 26.08 6.36
N GLY A 474 -37.77 25.58 6.02
CA GLY A 474 -37.02 26.06 4.88
C GLY A 474 -36.02 25.05 4.37
N GLY A 475 -35.24 25.44 3.38
CA GLY A 475 -34.18 24.63 2.81
C GLY A 475 -33.16 25.49 2.07
N PHE A 476 -32.15 24.81 1.55
CA PHE A 476 -31.18 25.44 0.66
C PHE A 476 -30.78 24.48 -0.47
N ILE A 477 -30.41 25.08 -1.58
CA ILE A 477 -29.77 24.41 -2.73
C ILE A 477 -28.54 25.22 -3.07
N GLY A 478 -27.40 24.55 -3.14
CA GLY A 478 -26.13 25.13 -3.56
C GLY A 478 -25.54 24.35 -4.71
N PHE A 479 -25.00 25.06 -5.68
CA PHE A 479 -24.18 24.53 -6.75
C PHE A 479 -22.83 25.23 -6.70
N GLU A 480 -21.76 24.46 -6.76
CA GLU A 480 -20.39 24.98 -6.81
C GLU A 480 -19.58 24.22 -7.84
N GLN A 481 -18.94 24.95 -8.73
CA GLN A 481 -18.02 24.43 -9.73
C GLN A 481 -16.67 25.14 -9.60
N PRO A 482 -15.67 24.52 -8.96
CA PRO A 482 -14.37 25.17 -8.73
C PRO A 482 -13.49 25.24 -9.97
N ASN A 483 -13.75 24.42 -10.99
CA ASN A 483 -13.03 24.41 -12.27
C ASN A 483 -14.02 24.63 -13.42
N LEU A 484 -14.57 25.83 -13.52
CA LEU A 484 -15.55 26.19 -14.54
C LEU A 484 -14.90 26.21 -15.92
N PHE A 485 -15.43 25.40 -16.83
CA PHE A 485 -14.93 25.22 -18.19
C PHE A 485 -13.44 24.80 -18.27
N GLY A 486 -12.90 24.16 -17.25
CA GLY A 486 -11.50 23.75 -17.20
C GLY A 486 -10.50 24.90 -16.98
N MET A 487 -10.96 26.12 -16.73
CA MET A 487 -10.10 27.31 -16.65
C MET A 487 -9.69 27.71 -15.24
N CYS A 488 -9.78 26.82 -14.24
CA CYS A 488 -9.54 27.12 -12.83
C CYS A 488 -10.42 28.23 -12.23
N LYS A 489 -11.46 28.63 -12.94
CA LYS A 489 -12.37 29.66 -12.48
C LYS A 489 -13.47 29.01 -11.64
N LYS A 490 -13.87 29.68 -10.58
CA LYS A 490 -14.90 29.18 -9.67
C LYS A 490 -16.23 29.87 -9.94
N GLY A 491 -17.27 29.07 -10.13
CA GLY A 491 -18.66 29.51 -10.16
C GLY A 491 -19.42 28.92 -9.00
N SER A 492 -20.22 29.70 -8.30
CA SER A 492 -21.12 29.20 -7.26
C SER A 492 -22.47 29.90 -7.29
N LEU A 493 -23.51 29.10 -7.07
CA LEU A 493 -24.88 29.53 -6.95
C LEU A 493 -25.40 28.95 -5.63
N GLN A 494 -25.98 29.80 -4.79
CA GLN A 494 -26.62 29.38 -3.55
C GLN A 494 -27.98 30.04 -3.43
N TRP A 495 -28.99 29.22 -3.14
CA TRP A 495 -30.29 29.69 -2.87
C TRP A 495 -30.79 29.07 -1.56
N GLN A 496 -31.06 29.92 -0.58
CA GLN A 496 -31.64 29.55 0.69
C GLN A 496 -33.07 30.11 0.73
N PHE A 497 -34.04 29.25 0.97
CA PHE A 497 -35.46 29.61 0.99
C PHE A 497 -36.14 29.12 2.26
N GLY A 498 -37.14 29.86 2.71
CA GLY A 498 -37.89 29.50 3.90
C GLY A 498 -38.95 30.55 4.23
N GLN A 499 -39.71 30.32 5.30
CA GLN A 499 -40.78 31.20 5.72
C GLN A 499 -40.30 32.64 6.06
N TYR A 500 -39.07 32.75 6.54
CA TYR A 500 -38.50 33.99 7.04
C TYR A 500 -37.27 34.46 6.30
N ILE A 501 -36.74 33.66 5.40
CA ILE A 501 -35.51 33.91 4.66
C ILE A 501 -35.69 33.52 3.19
N ASN A 502 -35.17 34.33 2.28
CA ASN A 502 -35.04 34.01 0.88
C ASN A 502 -33.78 34.71 0.36
N ASP A 503 -32.70 33.98 0.30
CA ASP A 503 -31.39 34.50 -0.04
C ASP A 503 -30.86 33.79 -1.31
N PHE A 504 -30.60 34.57 -2.33
CA PHE A 504 -30.00 34.12 -3.57
C PHE A 504 -28.61 34.76 -3.71
N ASN A 505 -27.60 33.95 -3.96
CA ASN A 505 -26.23 34.39 -4.10
C ASN A 505 -25.59 33.73 -5.32
N LEU A 506 -25.03 34.52 -6.22
CA LEU A 506 -24.27 34.10 -7.38
C LEU A 506 -22.87 34.69 -7.30
N ALA A 507 -21.85 33.85 -7.31
CA ALA A 507 -20.46 34.31 -7.29
C ALA A 507 -19.65 33.68 -8.43
N TYR A 508 -18.77 34.48 -8.99
CA TYR A 508 -17.77 34.06 -9.97
C TYR A 508 -16.40 34.57 -9.53
N THR A 509 -15.42 33.69 -9.51
CA THR A 509 -14.04 34.01 -9.12
C THR A 509 -13.07 33.57 -10.21
N ASP A 510 -12.24 34.48 -10.64
CA ASP A 510 -11.08 34.24 -11.48
C ASP A 510 -9.82 34.37 -10.60
N PRO A 511 -9.06 33.29 -10.35
CA PRO A 511 -7.89 33.34 -9.49
C PRO A 511 -6.71 34.08 -10.14
N ASN A 512 -6.67 34.16 -11.47
CA ASN A 512 -5.53 34.69 -12.24
C ASN A 512 -6.02 35.54 -13.43
N ILE A 513 -6.51 36.75 -13.15
CA ILE A 513 -7.01 37.66 -14.17
C ILE A 513 -5.91 37.94 -15.22
N ARG A 514 -6.16 37.60 -16.48
CA ARG A 514 -5.21 37.75 -17.58
C ARG A 514 -3.83 37.15 -17.28
N GLU A 515 -3.82 35.94 -16.69
CA GLU A 515 -2.58 35.21 -16.34
C GLU A 515 -1.69 35.95 -15.32
N SER A 516 -2.25 36.94 -14.64
CA SER A 516 -1.57 37.63 -13.54
C SER A 516 -1.81 36.92 -12.21
N ARG A 517 -1.05 37.28 -11.17
CA ARG A 517 -1.28 36.81 -9.81
C ARG A 517 -2.42 37.54 -9.08
N ILE A 518 -3.20 38.31 -9.82
CA ILE A 518 -4.33 39.07 -9.28
C ILE A 518 -5.58 38.22 -9.39
N SER A 519 -6.27 37.98 -8.29
CA SER A 519 -7.57 37.34 -8.30
C SER A 519 -8.71 38.36 -8.34
N GLY A 520 -9.80 38.00 -9.00
CA GLY A 520 -11.02 38.81 -9.03
C GLY A 520 -12.24 37.98 -8.68
N THR A 521 -13.11 38.52 -7.85
CA THR A 521 -14.41 37.90 -7.52
C THR A 521 -15.52 38.90 -7.79
N ILE A 522 -16.55 38.44 -8.48
CA ILE A 522 -17.80 39.16 -8.68
C ILE A 522 -18.87 38.38 -7.92
N ASN A 523 -19.59 39.05 -7.06
CA ASN A 523 -20.71 38.49 -6.30
C ASN A 523 -21.97 39.31 -6.54
N ALA A 524 -23.09 38.67 -6.81
CA ALA A 524 -24.41 39.28 -6.91
C ALA A 524 -25.38 38.54 -6.00
N TYR A 525 -26.19 39.29 -5.26
CA TYR A 525 -27.11 38.71 -4.31
C TYR A 525 -28.46 39.44 -4.24
N ASP A 526 -29.54 38.69 -3.92
CA ASP A 526 -30.84 39.18 -3.46
C ASP A 526 -31.16 38.47 -2.15
N SER A 527 -31.07 39.20 -1.05
CA SER A 527 -31.26 38.69 0.29
C SER A 527 -32.51 39.31 0.90
N GLN A 528 -33.45 38.46 1.29
CA GLN A 528 -34.70 38.87 1.96
C GLN A 528 -34.80 38.12 3.29
N SER A 529 -34.92 38.88 4.37
CA SER A 529 -35.14 38.31 5.69
C SER A 529 -36.30 38.97 6.42
N ARG A 530 -37.04 38.16 7.20
CA ARG A 530 -38.13 38.61 8.04
C ARG A 530 -37.79 38.36 9.50
N TYR A 531 -37.71 39.42 10.27
CA TYR A 531 -37.41 39.33 11.71
C TYR A 531 -38.72 39.18 12.51
N ILE A 532 -38.77 38.13 13.34
CA ILE A 532 -39.97 37.81 14.16
C ILE A 532 -39.92 38.56 15.50
N ILE A 533 -38.68 38.83 16.01
CA ILE A 533 -38.48 39.47 17.31
C ILE A 533 -38.90 40.92 17.23
N ALA A 534 -39.80 41.34 18.10
CA ALA A 534 -40.30 42.71 18.24
C ALA A 534 -41.00 43.27 16.96
N ASN A 535 -41.54 42.43 16.10
CA ASN A 535 -42.21 42.83 14.86
C ASN A 535 -41.41 43.75 13.94
N ILE A 536 -40.10 43.54 13.88
CA ILE A 536 -39.07 44.41 13.26
C ILE A 536 -39.24 44.51 11.73
N GLY A 537 -40.05 43.65 11.12
CA GLY A 537 -40.43 43.79 9.72
C GLY A 537 -39.52 43.00 8.77
N ARG A 538 -39.55 43.39 7.50
CA ARG A 538 -38.77 42.74 6.43
C ARG A 538 -37.56 43.58 6.07
N SER A 539 -36.44 42.92 5.83
CA SER A 539 -35.28 43.53 5.19
C SER A 539 -35.06 42.91 3.83
N LYS A 540 -34.92 43.74 2.80
CA LYS A 540 -34.52 43.30 1.46
C LYS A 540 -33.25 44.02 1.05
N ARG A 541 -32.26 43.26 0.59
CA ARG A 541 -31.01 43.77 0.07
C ARG A 541 -30.75 43.16 -1.29
N VAL A 542 -30.57 43.99 -2.29
CA VAL A 542 -30.18 43.58 -3.63
C VAL A 542 -28.92 44.30 -4.00
N GLY A 543 -27.91 43.61 -4.33
CA GLY A 543 -26.63 44.23 -4.60
C GLY A 543 -25.60 43.31 -5.22
N GLY A 544 -24.40 43.85 -5.31
CA GLY A 544 -23.22 43.11 -5.78
C GLY A 544 -21.94 43.66 -5.18
N GLN A 545 -20.92 42.85 -5.27
CA GLN A 545 -19.59 43.17 -4.78
C GLN A 545 -18.54 42.75 -5.79
N LEU A 546 -17.57 43.60 -5.99
CA LEU A 546 -16.32 43.31 -6.71
C LEU A 546 -15.19 43.23 -5.71
N GLN A 547 -14.35 42.22 -5.81
CA GLN A 547 -13.19 42.03 -4.94
C GLN A 547 -11.98 41.68 -5.79
N PHE A 548 -10.86 42.33 -5.50
CA PHE A 548 -9.56 42.03 -6.10
C PHE A 548 -8.58 41.60 -5.02
N GLY A 549 -7.92 40.44 -5.23
CA GLY A 549 -6.86 39.93 -4.36
C GLY A 549 -5.49 40.18 -4.96
N LEU A 550 -4.71 41.01 -4.33
CA LEU A 550 -3.37 41.42 -4.75
C LEU A 550 -2.31 40.66 -3.94
N PRO A 551 -1.29 40.05 -4.57
CA PRO A 551 -0.20 39.43 -3.83
C PRO A 551 0.66 40.52 -3.17
N VAL A 552 1.09 40.29 -1.93
CA VAL A 552 2.07 41.18 -1.26
C VAL A 552 3.48 40.77 -1.71
N PRO A 553 4.29 41.71 -2.27
CA PRO A 553 5.58 41.37 -2.91
C PRO A 553 6.58 40.65 -2.00
N SER A 554 6.56 40.91 -0.69
CA SER A 554 7.50 40.34 0.27
C SER A 554 7.03 39.00 0.87
N SER A 555 5.84 38.51 0.54
CA SER A 555 5.27 37.30 1.16
C SER A 555 4.48 36.46 0.17
N ARG A 556 4.84 35.19 0.07
CA ARG A 556 4.08 34.23 -0.74
C ARG A 556 2.74 33.84 -0.11
N TYR A 557 2.59 34.04 1.19
CA TYR A 557 1.43 33.62 1.97
C TYR A 557 0.46 34.74 2.28
N THR A 558 0.77 35.98 1.88
CA THR A 558 -0.01 37.16 2.25
C THR A 558 -0.64 37.79 1.02
N ARG A 559 -1.94 38.08 1.11
CA ARG A 559 -2.70 38.76 0.04
C ARG A 559 -3.47 39.93 0.64
N LEU A 560 -3.55 41.01 -0.12
CA LEU A 560 -4.40 42.16 0.16
C LEU A 560 -5.65 42.07 -0.71
N PHE A 561 -6.82 41.97 -0.10
CA PHE A 561 -8.09 42.00 -0.79
C PHE A 561 -8.70 43.38 -0.69
N LEU A 562 -9.00 43.97 -1.84
CA LEU A 562 -9.72 45.22 -1.97
C LEU A 562 -11.11 44.91 -2.50
N SER A 563 -12.13 45.37 -1.82
CA SER A 563 -13.52 45.14 -2.22
C SER A 563 -14.32 46.43 -2.33
N TYR A 564 -15.19 46.46 -3.32
CA TYR A 564 -16.22 47.49 -3.48
C TYR A 564 -17.57 46.82 -3.60
N GLY A 565 -18.52 47.19 -2.73
CA GLY A 565 -19.89 46.69 -2.73
C GLY A 565 -20.88 47.82 -2.93
N GLY A 566 -21.92 47.54 -3.74
CA GLY A 566 -23.08 48.41 -3.89
C GLY A 566 -24.35 47.63 -3.69
N GLU A 567 -25.20 48.07 -2.80
CA GLU A 567 -26.49 47.41 -2.54
C GLU A 567 -27.65 48.42 -2.35
N ARG A 568 -28.85 48.02 -2.77
CA ARG A 568 -30.06 48.69 -2.41
C ARG A 568 -30.67 48.00 -1.21
N VAL A 569 -30.90 48.76 -0.15
CA VAL A 569 -31.49 48.25 1.10
C VAL A 569 -32.87 48.85 1.28
N SER A 570 -33.86 47.99 1.57
CA SER A 570 -35.17 48.43 1.92
C SER A 570 -35.71 47.68 3.15
N TYR A 571 -36.32 48.40 4.04
CA TYR A 571 -36.96 47.88 5.25
C TYR A 571 -38.46 48.12 5.21
N GLY A 572 -39.26 47.12 5.56
CA GLY A 572 -40.70 47.19 5.62
C GLY A 572 -41.21 46.62 6.95
N GLY A 573 -42.01 47.37 7.69
CA GLY A 573 -42.60 46.98 8.99
C GLY A 573 -42.99 48.20 9.82
N THR A 574 -43.80 48.02 10.84
CA THR A 574 -44.40 49.13 11.60
C THR A 574 -43.59 49.62 12.79
N GLY A 575 -42.53 48.91 13.21
CA GLY A 575 -41.81 49.21 14.45
C GLY A 575 -40.47 49.90 14.33
N LEU A 576 -39.65 49.58 13.31
CA LEU A 576 -38.25 50.01 13.21
C LEU A 576 -37.96 51.03 12.09
N VAL A 577 -38.88 51.20 11.16
CA VAL A 577 -38.69 52.08 10.00
C VAL A 577 -38.45 53.55 10.40
N SER A 578 -38.94 53.98 11.56
CA SER A 578 -38.73 55.33 12.06
C SER A 578 -37.37 55.61 12.66
N THR A 579 -36.58 54.59 12.99
CA THR A 579 -35.25 54.74 13.59
C THR A 579 -34.09 54.45 12.64
N ILE A 580 -34.39 53.92 11.42
CA ILE A 580 -33.37 53.61 10.42
C ILE A 580 -33.17 54.82 9.51
N SER A 581 -31.98 55.40 9.56
CA SER A 581 -31.62 56.57 8.78
C SER A 581 -31.58 56.35 7.24
N CYS A 582 -31.66 55.11 6.79
CA CYS A 582 -31.57 54.75 5.39
C CYS A 582 -32.57 53.62 5.04
N ASN A 583 -33.76 54.01 4.61
CA ASN A 583 -34.77 53.06 4.07
C ASN A 583 -34.94 53.32 2.58
N ASN A 584 -34.93 52.24 1.76
CA ASN A 584 -35.01 52.30 0.30
C ASN A 584 -33.85 53.13 -0.31
N CYS A 585 -32.71 53.03 0.23
CA CYS A 585 -31.51 53.75 -0.18
C CYS A 585 -30.48 52.85 -0.84
N PHE A 586 -29.56 53.46 -1.57
CA PHE A 586 -28.38 52.81 -2.08
C PHE A 586 -27.21 52.98 -1.09
N ARG A 587 -26.61 51.88 -0.70
CA ARG A 587 -25.45 51.86 0.18
C ARG A 587 -24.24 51.36 -0.60
N SER A 588 -23.14 52.07 -0.55
CA SER A 588 -21.84 51.62 -1.05
C SER A 588 -20.86 51.37 0.07
N SER A 589 -20.01 50.42 -0.11
CA SER A 589 -18.98 50.04 0.87
C SER A 589 -17.66 49.75 0.17
N VAL A 590 -16.59 50.19 0.80
CA VAL A 590 -15.21 49.86 0.41
C VAL A 590 -14.58 49.07 1.56
N GLY A 591 -13.92 47.98 1.23
CA GLY A 591 -13.24 47.17 2.23
C GLY A 591 -11.80 46.85 1.79
N ALA A 592 -10.91 46.78 2.76
CA ALA A 592 -9.57 46.25 2.56
C ALA A 592 -9.29 45.19 3.61
N THR A 593 -8.87 44.02 3.18
CA THR A 593 -8.57 42.89 4.08
C THR A 593 -7.21 42.32 3.75
N LEU A 594 -6.32 42.27 4.71
CA LEU A 594 -5.04 41.61 4.59
C LEU A 594 -5.14 40.21 5.18
N THR A 595 -4.91 39.20 4.35
CA THR A 595 -4.98 37.79 4.76
C THR A 595 -3.64 37.12 4.58
N ARG A 596 -3.15 36.48 5.65
CA ARG A 596 -2.00 35.58 5.62
C ARG A 596 -2.51 34.15 5.85
N ASP A 597 -2.24 33.26 4.88
CA ASP A 597 -2.65 31.85 4.95
C ASP A 597 -1.42 30.97 4.71
N THR A 598 -1.06 30.20 5.74
CA THR A 598 0.08 29.27 5.73
C THR A 598 -0.36 27.80 5.88
N ARG A 599 -1.67 27.54 5.77
CA ARG A 599 -2.22 26.19 5.94
C ARG A 599 -1.76 25.26 4.81
N THR A 600 -1.51 24.01 5.17
CA THR A 600 -1.21 22.90 4.24
C THR A 600 -2.33 21.87 4.27
N ASP A 601 -2.39 21.02 3.24
CA ASP A 601 -3.33 19.89 3.11
C ASP A 601 -4.82 20.31 3.14
N LEU A 602 -5.18 21.30 2.33
CA LEU A 602 -6.57 21.71 2.19
C LEU A 602 -7.40 20.60 1.49
N PRO A 603 -8.67 20.37 1.83
CA PRO A 603 -9.52 21.17 2.73
C PRO A 603 -9.40 20.83 4.22
N PHE A 604 -8.64 19.82 4.61
CA PHE A 604 -8.44 19.40 6.01
C PHE A 604 -7.00 19.71 6.46
N PRO A 605 -6.73 20.95 6.89
CA PRO A 605 -5.36 21.38 7.16
C PRO A 605 -4.73 20.57 8.29
N SER A 606 -3.54 20.00 8.01
CA SER A 606 -2.73 19.29 8.99
C SER A 606 -1.78 20.22 9.76
N SER A 607 -1.44 21.37 9.16
CA SER A 607 -0.54 22.37 9.76
C SER A 607 -0.80 23.77 9.19
N GLY A 608 -0.19 24.78 9.84
CA GLY A 608 -0.29 26.17 9.44
C GLY A 608 -1.46 26.93 10.08
N THR A 609 -1.55 28.24 9.80
CA THR A 609 -2.55 29.15 10.34
C THR A 609 -3.08 30.10 9.26
N THR A 610 -4.31 30.58 9.44
CA THR A 610 -4.85 31.70 8.66
C THR A 610 -5.15 32.87 9.58
N GLN A 611 -4.77 34.08 9.17
CA GLN A 611 -4.96 35.32 9.90
C GLN A 611 -5.49 36.39 8.93
N SER A 612 -6.52 37.12 9.35
CA SER A 612 -7.12 38.20 8.54
C SER A 612 -7.36 39.44 9.38
N ILE A 613 -7.06 40.58 8.83
CA ILE A 613 -7.29 41.91 9.43
C ILE A 613 -7.99 42.79 8.43
#